data_64ae0fef6bb8e1fdaa761c0e501473df
#
_entry.id   64ae0fef6bb8e1fdaa761c0e501473df
#
_cell.length_a   1.000
_cell.length_b   1.000
_cell.length_c   1.000
_cell.angle_alpha   90.00
_cell.angle_beta   90.00
_cell.angle_gamma   90.00
#
_symmetry.space_group_name_H-M   'P 1'
#
loop_
_entity.id
_entity.type
_entity.pdbx_description
1 polymer ?
#
loop_
_entity_poly.entity_id
_entity_poly.type
_entity_poly.pdbx_seq_one_letter_code
_entity_poly.pdbx_strand_id
1 'polypeptide(L)'
;KTLQHKIKNMRKKSNFFHDNKPFLSLPNNDIEKGYKLLNKYGIEKKDKWICVFNRDPSYLKSFIKKDWSYHDYRDFPIDDLKGAINYFIKKNYFVIRVGSVSEGSLSISNNKYFDYTNSSIKSAFMDCFLLSKCEMFFGGSSGICLFTASFRKPYFLINNCPLEGIFSIKRIYPALFKRIKNLKDNKILSIREMVDRDLCNIFTSEGFKIKNVTNINNTEDEIKEFAIEALNILINNVESKDKSLNHQKKELFKSEIVRDSAIRNLEYENPIGSSFLEKTFIK
;
A
#
# COMPACT_ATOMS: atom_id res chain seq x y z
N LYS A 1 -23.19 -13.12 -20.78
CA LYS A 1 -22.47 -11.95 -20.20
C LYS A 1 -21.67 -12.46 -19.02
N THR A 2 -20.32 -12.39 -19.07
CA THR A 2 -19.42 -12.94 -18.08
C THR A 2 -19.53 -12.24 -16.73
N LEU A 3 -19.14 -12.92 -15.64
CA LEU A 3 -19.09 -12.36 -14.29
C LEU A 3 -18.26 -11.05 -14.27
N GLN A 4 -17.18 -10.98 -15.03
CA GLN A 4 -16.38 -9.76 -15.22
C GLN A 4 -17.20 -8.60 -15.80
N HIS A 5 -18.11 -8.84 -16.73
CA HIS A 5 -18.97 -7.80 -17.30
C HIS A 5 -20.00 -7.29 -16.26
N LYS A 6 -20.52 -8.18 -15.41
CA LYS A 6 -21.40 -7.81 -14.28
C LYS A 6 -20.65 -6.97 -13.24
N ILE A 7 -19.44 -7.38 -12.87
CA ILE A 7 -18.58 -6.63 -11.93
C ILE A 7 -18.22 -5.25 -12.49
N LYS A 8 -17.88 -5.16 -13.80
CA LYS A 8 -17.60 -3.88 -14.47
C LYS A 8 -18.81 -2.95 -14.47
N ASN A 9 -20.02 -3.49 -14.66
CA ASN A 9 -21.26 -2.70 -14.63
C ASN A 9 -21.70 -2.31 -13.21
N MET A 10 -21.42 -3.14 -12.19
CA MET A 10 -21.63 -2.79 -10.79
C MET A 10 -20.69 -1.66 -10.36
N ARG A 11 -19.42 -1.69 -10.76
CA ARG A 11 -18.45 -0.62 -10.49
C ARG A 11 -18.84 0.72 -11.13
N LYS A 12 -19.44 0.71 -12.32
CA LYS A 12 -19.95 1.92 -13.00
C LYS A 12 -21.18 2.54 -12.34
N LYS A 13 -21.99 1.74 -11.63
CA LYS A 13 -23.28 2.18 -11.05
C LYS A 13 -23.20 2.54 -9.56
N SER A 14 -22.14 2.19 -8.86
CA SER A 14 -22.06 2.45 -7.43
C SER A 14 -21.36 3.78 -7.17
N ASN A 15 -22.08 4.76 -6.64
CA ASN A 15 -21.49 5.93 -5.96
C ASN A 15 -20.66 5.55 -4.72
N PHE A 16 -20.53 4.25 -4.45
CA PHE A 16 -19.83 3.66 -3.32
C PHE A 16 -18.39 4.18 -3.18
N PHE A 17 -17.68 4.34 -4.29
CA PHE A 17 -16.30 4.84 -4.29
C PHE A 17 -16.23 6.38 -4.25
N HIS A 18 -17.32 7.09 -4.52
CA HIS A 18 -17.38 8.54 -4.62
C HIS A 18 -17.95 9.23 -3.37
N ASP A 19 -18.48 8.47 -2.40
CA ASP A 19 -18.98 9.03 -1.15
C ASP A 19 -17.82 9.39 -0.19
N ASN A 20 -17.93 10.55 0.45
CA ASN A 20 -16.94 11.00 1.45
C ASN A 20 -17.14 10.34 2.81
N LYS A 21 -18.28 9.69 3.05
CA LYS A 21 -18.58 9.06 4.32
C LYS A 21 -17.81 7.73 4.46
N PRO A 22 -17.27 7.41 5.64
CA PRO A 22 -16.74 6.09 5.91
C PRO A 22 -17.79 5.01 5.69
N PHE A 23 -17.41 3.87 5.10
CA PHE A 23 -18.28 2.69 5.01
C PHE A 23 -18.43 2.00 6.35
N LEU A 24 -17.36 2.06 7.15
CA LEU A 24 -17.29 1.48 8.47
C LEU A 24 -17.02 2.57 9.50
N SER A 25 -17.67 2.45 10.64
CA SER A 25 -17.39 3.26 11.82
C SER A 25 -17.45 2.38 13.06
N LEU A 26 -16.66 2.70 14.07
CA LEU A 26 -16.71 2.01 15.36
C LEU A 26 -17.65 2.75 16.31
N PRO A 27 -18.48 2.02 17.09
CA PRO A 27 -19.25 2.59 18.19
C PRO A 27 -18.33 3.26 19.23
N ASN A 28 -18.84 4.26 19.95
CA ASN A 28 -18.05 4.99 20.95
C ASN A 28 -17.49 4.08 22.05
N ASN A 29 -18.27 3.11 22.52
CA ASN A 29 -17.81 2.14 23.54
C ASN A 29 -16.60 1.31 23.03
N ASP A 30 -16.61 0.93 21.76
CA ASP A 30 -15.50 0.20 21.13
C ASP A 30 -14.27 1.11 20.98
N ILE A 31 -14.48 2.39 20.67
CA ILE A 31 -13.37 3.36 20.60
C ILE A 31 -12.70 3.50 21.96
N GLU A 32 -13.47 3.69 23.04
CA GLU A 32 -12.92 3.79 24.41
C GLU A 32 -12.22 2.49 24.85
N LYS A 33 -12.79 1.35 24.53
CA LYS A 33 -12.17 0.03 24.78
C LYS A 33 -10.81 -0.10 24.06
N GLY A 34 -10.73 0.34 22.82
CA GLY A 34 -9.50 0.29 22.04
C GLY A 34 -8.39 1.16 22.66
N TYR A 35 -8.70 2.40 23.03
CA TYR A 35 -7.75 3.28 23.72
C TYR A 35 -7.30 2.72 25.08
N LYS A 36 -8.22 2.13 25.85
CA LYS A 36 -7.86 1.49 27.12
C LYS A 36 -6.86 0.35 26.94
N LEU A 37 -6.96 -0.40 25.85
CA LEU A 37 -6.00 -1.46 25.52
C LEU A 37 -4.65 -0.88 25.08
N LEU A 38 -4.62 0.15 24.24
CA LEU A 38 -3.38 0.82 23.81
C LEU A 38 -2.64 1.53 24.94
N ASN A 39 -3.38 2.07 25.89
CA ASN A 39 -2.76 2.76 27.05
C ASN A 39 -1.84 1.84 27.86
N LYS A 40 -2.09 0.52 27.86
CA LYS A 40 -1.19 -0.47 28.48
C LYS A 40 0.20 -0.52 27.83
N TYR A 41 0.33 0.00 26.62
CA TYR A 41 1.56 0.09 25.83
C TYR A 41 2.08 1.53 25.72
N GLY A 42 1.57 2.43 26.57
CA GLY A 42 2.00 3.83 26.61
C GLY A 42 1.49 4.71 25.46
N ILE A 43 0.46 4.23 24.72
CA ILE A 43 -0.16 5.00 23.63
C ILE A 43 -1.50 5.55 24.12
N GLU A 44 -1.58 6.87 24.27
CA GLU A 44 -2.73 7.56 24.81
C GLU A 44 -3.70 8.04 23.71
N LYS A 45 -4.89 8.48 24.10
CA LYS A 45 -5.92 8.98 23.18
C LYS A 45 -5.49 10.22 22.38
N LYS A 46 -4.57 11.02 22.91
CA LYS A 46 -4.01 12.20 22.23
C LYS A 46 -2.93 11.86 21.21
N ASP A 47 -2.37 10.65 21.29
CA ASP A 47 -1.27 10.25 20.44
C ASP A 47 -1.73 9.89 19.03
N LYS A 48 -0.90 10.22 18.06
CA LYS A 48 -1.11 9.92 16.66
C LYS A 48 -0.23 8.76 16.24
N TRP A 49 -0.79 7.85 15.46
CA TRP A 49 0.00 6.72 14.97
C TRP A 49 -0.18 6.45 13.48
N ILE A 50 0.84 5.84 12.92
CA ILE A 50 0.88 5.32 11.56
C ILE A 50 0.90 3.80 11.64
N CYS A 51 -0.01 3.14 10.92
CA CYS A 51 0.02 1.69 10.76
C CYS A 51 0.98 1.31 9.64
N VAL A 52 1.98 0.47 9.94
CA VAL A 52 2.90 -0.06 8.92
C VAL A 52 2.67 -1.55 8.72
N PHE A 53 2.85 -2.01 7.49
CA PHE A 53 2.59 -3.40 7.12
C PHE A 53 3.55 -3.88 6.03
N ASN A 54 4.23 -4.98 6.28
CA ASN A 54 4.89 -5.78 5.25
C ASN A 54 4.04 -7.00 4.94
N ARG A 55 3.91 -7.33 3.66
CA ARG A 55 3.30 -8.60 3.28
C ARG A 55 4.36 -9.69 3.30
N ASP A 56 4.05 -10.80 3.96
CA ASP A 56 4.83 -12.03 3.97
C ASP A 56 3.92 -13.27 3.85
N PRO A 57 4.44 -14.46 3.58
CA PRO A 57 3.62 -15.64 3.32
C PRO A 57 2.99 -16.27 4.56
N SER A 58 3.37 -15.86 5.77
CA SER A 58 2.99 -16.52 7.05
C SER A 58 1.50 -16.62 7.26
N TYR A 59 0.77 -15.55 6.95
CA TYR A 59 -0.69 -15.52 7.10
C TYR A 59 -1.36 -16.64 6.28
N LEU A 60 -1.00 -16.76 5.02
CA LEU A 60 -1.61 -17.76 4.14
C LEU A 60 -1.19 -19.17 4.53
N LYS A 61 0.08 -19.37 4.88
CA LYS A 61 0.61 -20.66 5.37
C LYS A 61 -0.09 -21.12 6.66
N SER A 62 -0.43 -20.18 7.56
CA SER A 62 -1.01 -20.51 8.88
C SER A 62 -2.49 -20.91 8.82
N PHE A 63 -3.27 -20.28 7.93
CA PHE A 63 -4.72 -20.44 7.93
C PHE A 63 -5.25 -21.38 6.85
N ILE A 64 -4.48 -21.60 5.79
CA ILE A 64 -4.99 -22.32 4.62
C ILE A 64 -3.95 -23.35 4.15
N LYS A 65 -4.29 -24.64 4.30
CA LYS A 65 -3.46 -25.78 3.85
C LYS A 65 -3.45 -25.92 2.29
N LYS A 66 -3.08 -24.85 1.60
CA LYS A 66 -2.98 -24.82 0.14
C LYS A 66 -1.72 -24.07 -0.24
N ASP A 67 -1.10 -24.41 -1.36
CA ASP A 67 0.01 -23.66 -1.92
C ASP A 67 -0.48 -22.27 -2.38
N TRP A 68 0.08 -21.22 -1.77
CA TRP A 68 -0.18 -19.83 -2.08
C TRP A 68 1.05 -19.11 -2.63
N SER A 69 2.11 -19.83 -2.98
CA SER A 69 3.36 -19.28 -3.49
C SER A 69 3.19 -18.48 -4.78
N TYR A 70 2.08 -18.70 -5.48
CA TYR A 70 1.74 -17.90 -6.66
C TYR A 70 1.51 -16.41 -6.35
N HIS A 71 1.39 -16.03 -5.06
CA HIS A 71 1.27 -14.65 -4.59
C HIS A 71 2.57 -14.06 -4.01
N ASP A 72 3.67 -14.80 -3.93
CA ASP A 72 4.92 -14.36 -3.31
C ASP A 72 5.57 -13.17 -4.02
N TYR A 73 5.21 -12.93 -5.28
CA TYR A 73 5.65 -11.75 -6.03
C TYR A 73 5.33 -10.42 -5.33
N ARG A 74 4.43 -10.40 -4.33
CA ARG A 74 4.06 -9.22 -3.54
C ARG A 74 4.81 -9.11 -2.22
N ASP A 75 5.51 -10.16 -1.79
CA ASP A 75 6.13 -10.22 -0.48
C ASP A 75 7.40 -9.37 -0.43
N PHE A 76 7.71 -8.87 0.76
CA PHE A 76 8.94 -8.14 1.05
C PHE A 76 9.24 -8.16 2.57
N PRO A 77 10.52 -8.11 2.98
CA PRO A 77 10.89 -8.16 4.39
C PRO A 77 10.49 -6.90 5.15
N ILE A 78 10.25 -7.05 6.46
CA ILE A 78 9.93 -5.90 7.34
C ILE A 78 11.11 -4.92 7.44
N ASP A 79 12.34 -5.39 7.26
CA ASP A 79 13.55 -4.58 7.30
C ASP A 79 13.54 -3.45 6.27
N ASP A 80 12.92 -3.66 5.10
CA ASP A 80 12.76 -2.63 4.06
C ASP A 80 12.03 -1.38 4.59
N LEU A 81 11.24 -1.51 5.68
CA LEU A 81 10.48 -0.40 6.30
C LEU A 81 11.27 0.37 7.36
N LYS A 82 12.48 -0.07 7.76
CA LYS A 82 13.22 0.48 8.90
C LYS A 82 13.47 1.98 8.77
N GLY A 83 13.90 2.45 7.63
CA GLY A 83 14.15 3.88 7.37
C GLY A 83 12.89 4.73 7.46
N ALA A 84 11.76 4.23 6.92
CA ALA A 84 10.46 4.91 7.00
C ALA A 84 9.94 4.96 8.44
N ILE A 85 10.03 3.86 9.18
CA ILE A 85 9.62 3.79 10.58
C ILE A 85 10.40 4.80 11.42
N ASN A 86 11.72 4.83 11.32
CA ASN A 86 12.57 5.79 12.03
C ASN A 86 12.22 7.24 11.66
N TYR A 87 11.91 7.50 10.39
CA TYR A 87 11.47 8.82 9.95
C TYR A 87 10.14 9.24 10.61
N PHE A 88 9.14 8.37 10.65
CA PHE A 88 7.86 8.68 11.29
C PHE A 88 7.99 8.91 12.79
N ILE A 89 8.82 8.10 13.47
CA ILE A 89 9.15 8.30 14.90
C ILE A 89 9.79 9.67 15.14
N LYS A 90 10.77 10.05 14.29
CA LYS A 90 11.41 11.38 14.35
C LYS A 90 10.40 12.51 14.12
N LYS A 91 9.32 12.27 13.40
CA LYS A 91 8.21 13.21 13.20
C LYS A 91 7.15 13.14 14.31
N ASN A 92 7.45 12.50 15.41
CA ASN A 92 6.64 12.40 16.62
C ASN A 92 5.38 11.51 16.48
N TYR A 93 5.33 10.60 15.52
CA TYR A 93 4.28 9.58 15.42
C TYR A 93 4.66 8.31 16.17
N PHE A 94 3.67 7.66 16.79
CA PHE A 94 3.80 6.24 17.07
C PHE A 94 3.74 5.46 15.77
N VAL A 95 4.50 4.39 15.65
CA VAL A 95 4.47 3.50 14.50
C VAL A 95 4.08 2.11 14.97
N ILE A 96 2.95 1.63 14.49
CA ILE A 96 2.37 0.35 14.88
C ILE A 96 2.47 -0.61 13.72
N ARG A 97 3.25 -1.68 13.87
CA ARG A 97 3.27 -2.77 12.90
C ARG A 97 1.99 -3.59 13.04
N VAL A 98 1.20 -3.64 11.98
CA VAL A 98 -0.07 -4.38 11.92
C VAL A 98 0.05 -5.60 11.01
N GLY A 99 -0.82 -6.58 11.18
CA GLY A 99 -0.84 -7.84 10.45
C GLY A 99 -1.36 -8.97 11.35
N SER A 100 -1.75 -10.12 10.79
CA SER A 100 -2.30 -11.23 11.59
C SER A 100 -1.22 -12.15 12.13
N VAL A 101 -0.36 -12.63 11.25
CA VAL A 101 0.81 -13.45 11.53
C VAL A 101 1.90 -12.92 10.63
N SER A 102 3.12 -12.83 11.11
CA SER A 102 4.24 -12.33 10.32
C SER A 102 5.53 -13.07 10.65
N GLU A 103 6.32 -13.34 9.62
CA GLU A 103 7.71 -13.78 9.78
C GLU A 103 8.60 -12.59 10.11
N GLY A 104 9.60 -12.83 10.94
CA GLY A 104 10.57 -11.81 11.34
C GLY A 104 10.03 -10.76 12.31
N SER A 105 10.93 -10.20 13.06
CA SER A 105 10.70 -9.07 13.95
C SER A 105 11.70 -7.98 13.59
N LEU A 106 11.28 -6.73 13.67
CA LEU A 106 12.17 -5.60 13.50
C LEU A 106 12.55 -5.05 14.88
N SER A 107 13.82 -5.11 15.20
CA SER A 107 14.33 -4.54 16.46
C SER A 107 14.56 -3.04 16.30
N ILE A 108 13.63 -2.25 16.87
CA ILE A 108 13.75 -0.81 17.00
C ILE A 108 13.70 -0.45 18.49
N SER A 109 14.81 0.03 19.01
CA SER A 109 14.92 0.48 20.42
C SER A 109 14.32 1.87 20.57
N ASN A 110 13.00 1.97 20.43
CA ASN A 110 12.27 3.23 20.61
C ASN A 110 10.85 2.94 21.12
N ASN A 111 10.41 3.63 22.16
CA ASN A 111 9.10 3.45 22.77
C ASN A 111 7.91 3.88 21.87
N LYS A 112 8.18 4.55 20.76
CA LYS A 112 7.16 4.88 19.76
C LYS A 112 7.01 3.82 18.65
N TYR A 113 7.81 2.75 18.67
CA TYR A 113 7.57 1.59 17.82
C TYR A 113 6.87 0.48 18.60
N PHE A 114 5.76 0.02 18.08
CA PHE A 114 5.00 -1.07 18.68
C PHE A 114 4.71 -2.17 17.64
N ASP A 115 5.36 -3.33 17.82
CA ASP A 115 5.02 -4.53 17.05
C ASP A 115 3.76 -5.17 17.61
N TYR A 116 2.61 -4.75 17.10
CA TYR A 116 1.32 -5.26 17.52
C TYR A 116 1.08 -6.70 17.06
N THR A 117 1.76 -7.17 16.00
CA THR A 117 1.54 -8.53 15.46
C THR A 117 1.82 -9.62 16.49
N ASN A 118 2.73 -9.36 17.42
CA ASN A 118 3.17 -10.27 18.47
C ASN A 118 2.69 -9.86 19.88
N SER A 119 1.73 -8.95 19.97
CA SER A 119 1.27 -8.42 21.26
C SER A 119 0.13 -9.24 21.89
N SER A 120 0.01 -9.17 23.21
CA SER A 120 -1.09 -9.84 23.96
C SER A 120 -2.47 -9.21 23.71
N ILE A 121 -2.56 -8.03 23.10
CA ILE A 121 -3.84 -7.40 22.73
C ILE A 121 -4.26 -7.71 21.29
N LYS A 122 -3.51 -8.56 20.60
CA LYS A 122 -3.82 -8.98 19.23
C LYS A 122 -5.20 -9.62 19.16
N SER A 123 -6.07 -9.04 18.33
CA SER A 123 -7.44 -9.53 18.12
C SER A 123 -8.05 -8.87 16.89
N ALA A 124 -9.08 -9.47 16.28
CA ALA A 124 -9.83 -8.89 15.18
C ALA A 124 -10.42 -7.50 15.53
N PHE A 125 -10.85 -7.33 16.79
CA PHE A 125 -11.32 -6.03 17.29
C PHE A 125 -10.20 -4.97 17.23
N MET A 126 -9.02 -5.29 17.75
CA MET A 126 -7.90 -4.34 17.75
C MET A 126 -7.36 -4.08 16.35
N ASP A 127 -7.40 -5.06 15.43
CA ASP A 127 -7.11 -4.83 14.00
C ASP A 127 -8.02 -3.73 13.45
N CYS A 128 -9.34 -3.85 13.67
CA CYS A 128 -10.32 -2.82 13.27
C CYS A 128 -10.03 -1.48 13.92
N PHE A 129 -9.79 -1.46 15.23
CA PHE A 129 -9.56 -0.23 15.98
C PHE A 129 -8.32 0.51 15.49
N LEU A 130 -7.18 -0.17 15.38
CA LEU A 130 -5.93 0.44 14.96
C LEU A 130 -6.04 1.07 13.57
N LEU A 131 -6.64 0.34 12.62
CA LEU A 131 -6.82 0.82 11.24
C LEU A 131 -7.86 1.94 11.13
N SER A 132 -8.88 1.93 11.99
CA SER A 132 -9.93 2.96 11.98
C SER A 132 -9.46 4.30 12.54
N LYS A 133 -8.43 4.31 13.38
CA LYS A 133 -7.94 5.50 14.10
C LYS A 133 -6.54 5.95 13.70
N CYS A 134 -5.80 5.17 12.89
CA CYS A 134 -4.50 5.62 12.40
C CYS A 134 -4.61 6.94 11.60
N GLU A 135 -3.52 7.69 11.55
CA GLU A 135 -3.43 8.85 10.64
C GLU A 135 -3.31 8.38 9.19
N MET A 136 -2.53 7.32 8.95
CA MET A 136 -2.43 6.64 7.66
C MET A 136 -1.96 5.20 7.81
N PHE A 137 -2.21 4.41 6.76
CA PHE A 137 -1.59 3.13 6.53
C PHE A 137 -0.43 3.31 5.55
N PHE A 138 0.71 2.67 5.83
CA PHE A 138 1.90 2.69 4.98
C PHE A 138 2.47 1.28 4.85
N GLY A 139 2.39 0.66 3.67
CA GLY A 139 2.85 -0.73 3.54
C GLY A 139 2.44 -1.40 2.24
N GLY A 140 2.58 -2.72 2.20
CA GLY A 140 2.26 -3.54 1.04
C GLY A 140 0.75 -3.65 0.75
N SER A 141 0.43 -3.93 -0.50
CA SER A 141 -0.95 -4.14 -0.94
C SER A 141 -1.50 -5.49 -0.45
N SER A 142 -2.61 -5.45 0.29
CA SER A 142 -3.27 -6.62 0.88
C SER A 142 -4.71 -6.26 1.26
N GLY A 143 -5.49 -7.22 1.74
CA GLY A 143 -6.83 -6.97 2.27
C GLY A 143 -6.87 -5.92 3.38
N ILE A 144 -5.80 -5.80 4.18
CA ILE A 144 -5.69 -4.85 5.28
C ILE A 144 -5.70 -3.37 4.80
N CYS A 145 -5.10 -3.07 3.65
CA CYS A 145 -5.13 -1.71 3.10
C CYS A 145 -6.54 -1.33 2.61
N LEU A 146 -7.28 -2.28 2.02
CA LEU A 146 -8.66 -2.06 1.61
C LEU A 146 -9.59 -1.90 2.82
N PHE A 147 -9.30 -2.64 3.89
CA PHE A 147 -10.03 -2.49 5.14
C PHE A 147 -9.80 -1.10 5.76
N THR A 148 -8.56 -0.61 5.76
CA THR A 148 -8.22 0.77 6.16
C THR A 148 -8.97 1.81 5.32
N ALA A 149 -9.02 1.60 4.01
CA ALA A 149 -9.74 2.46 3.09
C ALA A 149 -11.25 2.50 3.35
N SER A 150 -11.84 1.43 3.92
CA SER A 150 -13.26 1.39 4.33
C SER A 150 -13.57 2.36 5.47
N PHE A 151 -12.58 2.71 6.28
CA PHE A 151 -12.66 3.79 7.28
C PHE A 151 -12.30 5.18 6.71
N ARG A 152 -12.08 5.29 5.41
CA ARG A 152 -11.62 6.53 4.72
C ARG A 152 -10.28 7.06 5.26
N LYS A 153 -9.44 6.17 5.77
CA LYS A 153 -8.08 6.54 6.17
C LYS A 153 -7.13 6.56 4.95
N PRO A 154 -6.20 7.51 4.90
CA PRO A 154 -5.17 7.52 3.88
C PRO A 154 -4.35 6.22 3.88
N TYR A 155 -4.00 5.72 2.69
CA TYR A 155 -3.14 4.55 2.56
C TYR A 155 -2.13 4.76 1.44
N PHE A 156 -0.86 4.54 1.75
CA PHE A 156 0.25 4.66 0.84
C PHE A 156 0.87 3.29 0.64
N LEU A 157 0.90 2.81 -0.60
CA LEU A 157 1.36 1.48 -0.92
C LEU A 157 2.83 1.51 -1.34
N ILE A 158 3.61 0.58 -0.82
CA ILE A 158 5.01 0.35 -1.20
C ILE A 158 5.16 -1.07 -1.74
N ASN A 159 6.22 -1.28 -2.50
CA ASN A 159 6.44 -2.57 -3.16
C ASN A 159 5.19 -3.07 -3.88
N ASN A 160 4.37 -2.15 -4.42
CA ASN A 160 3.13 -2.52 -5.09
C ASN A 160 3.41 -3.22 -6.42
N CYS A 161 2.71 -4.31 -6.67
CA CYS A 161 2.83 -5.11 -7.88
C CYS A 161 1.54 -5.91 -8.08
N PRO A 162 1.01 -6.03 -9.29
CA PRO A 162 1.45 -5.39 -10.54
C PRO A 162 1.04 -3.91 -10.66
N LEU A 163 1.48 -3.24 -11.72
CA LEU A 163 1.13 -1.83 -11.97
C LEU A 163 -0.39 -1.60 -12.07
N GLU A 164 -1.13 -2.52 -12.68
CA GLU A 164 -2.59 -2.45 -12.76
C GLU A 164 -3.30 -2.84 -11.45
N GLY A 165 -2.56 -3.30 -10.44
CA GLY A 165 -3.09 -3.70 -9.13
C GLY A 165 -3.46 -2.56 -8.19
N ILE A 166 -3.65 -1.34 -8.71
CA ILE A 166 -4.10 -0.21 -7.90
C ILE A 166 -5.62 -0.27 -7.73
N PHE A 167 -6.05 -0.39 -6.49
CA PHE A 167 -7.45 -0.26 -6.14
C PHE A 167 -7.75 1.19 -5.80
N SER A 168 -8.69 1.77 -6.54
CA SER A 168 -9.11 3.16 -6.34
C SER A 168 -10.35 3.24 -5.44
N ILE A 169 -10.22 4.01 -4.38
CA ILE A 169 -11.34 4.56 -3.64
C ILE A 169 -11.21 6.07 -3.77
N LYS A 170 -12.22 6.79 -4.13
CA LYS A 170 -12.38 8.21 -4.49
C LYS A 170 -11.12 9.12 -4.47
N ARG A 171 -10.20 8.93 -3.52
CA ARG A 171 -8.90 9.60 -3.46
C ARG A 171 -7.81 8.57 -3.60
N ILE A 172 -7.03 8.68 -4.68
CA ILE A 172 -5.86 7.84 -4.89
C ILE A 172 -4.67 8.53 -4.25
N TYR A 173 -4.09 7.82 -3.28
CA TYR A 173 -2.80 8.19 -2.77
C TYR A 173 -1.72 7.57 -3.66
N PRO A 174 -0.59 8.25 -3.89
CA PRO A 174 0.49 7.69 -4.69
C PRO A 174 1.01 6.38 -4.09
N ALA A 175 1.52 5.51 -4.97
CA ALA A 175 2.11 4.23 -4.61
C ALA A 175 3.54 4.12 -5.16
N LEU A 176 4.37 3.39 -4.45
CA LEU A 176 5.71 3.00 -4.87
C LEU A 176 5.66 1.57 -5.41
N PHE A 177 6.00 1.39 -6.69
CA PHE A 177 5.91 0.09 -7.34
C PHE A 177 7.23 -0.66 -7.29
N LYS A 178 7.15 -2.01 -7.29
CA LYS A 178 8.32 -2.84 -7.57
C LYS A 178 8.79 -2.58 -9.01
N ARG A 179 10.11 -2.64 -9.22
CA ARG A 179 10.69 -2.62 -10.55
C ARG A 179 10.64 -4.01 -11.17
N ILE A 180 10.54 -4.08 -12.48
CA ILE A 180 10.60 -5.34 -13.22
C ILE A 180 11.96 -5.44 -13.92
N LYS A 181 12.64 -6.57 -13.72
CA LYS A 181 13.92 -6.88 -14.32
C LYS A 181 13.76 -7.99 -15.35
N ASN A 182 14.28 -7.78 -16.54
CA ASN A 182 14.39 -8.82 -17.57
C ASN A 182 15.53 -9.79 -17.18
N LEU A 183 15.23 -11.08 -17.14
CA LEU A 183 16.21 -12.11 -16.73
C LEU A 183 17.23 -12.43 -17.81
N LYS A 184 16.98 -12.07 -19.08
CA LYS A 184 17.91 -12.35 -20.19
C LYS A 184 19.15 -11.47 -20.14
N ASP A 185 19.00 -10.19 -19.82
CA ASP A 185 20.06 -9.18 -19.86
C ASP A 185 20.26 -8.44 -18.52
N ASN A 186 19.52 -8.83 -17.49
CA ASN A 186 19.49 -8.19 -16.17
C ASN A 186 19.07 -6.71 -16.17
N LYS A 187 18.48 -6.21 -17.25
CA LYS A 187 18.04 -4.83 -17.39
C LYS A 187 16.77 -4.58 -16.58
N ILE A 188 16.71 -3.45 -15.87
CA ILE A 188 15.46 -2.90 -15.33
C ILE A 188 14.65 -2.33 -16.48
N LEU A 189 13.41 -2.78 -16.61
CA LEU A 189 12.52 -2.33 -17.66
C LEU A 189 11.90 -0.98 -17.32
N SER A 190 11.85 -0.10 -18.30
CA SER A 190 11.02 1.10 -18.23
C SER A 190 9.53 0.72 -18.26
N ILE A 191 8.67 1.65 -17.86
CA ILE A 191 7.21 1.39 -17.93
C ILE A 191 6.77 1.19 -19.38
N ARG A 192 7.37 1.89 -20.35
CA ARG A 192 7.10 1.69 -21.76
C ARG A 192 7.38 0.25 -22.18
N GLU A 193 8.56 -0.26 -21.85
CA GLU A 193 8.91 -1.66 -22.16
C GLU A 193 7.99 -2.66 -21.45
N MET A 194 7.51 -2.33 -20.23
CA MET A 194 6.54 -3.16 -19.53
C MET A 194 5.18 -3.19 -20.24
N VAL A 195 4.71 -2.05 -20.75
CA VAL A 195 3.47 -1.95 -21.52
C VAL A 195 3.58 -2.71 -22.84
N ASP A 196 4.66 -2.48 -23.60
CA ASP A 196 4.89 -3.10 -24.92
C ASP A 196 5.01 -4.64 -24.82
N ARG A 197 5.46 -5.15 -23.66
CA ARG A 197 5.62 -6.59 -23.37
C ARG A 197 4.44 -7.20 -22.61
N ASP A 198 3.38 -6.45 -22.34
CA ASP A 198 2.20 -6.91 -21.57
C ASP A 198 2.61 -7.45 -20.17
N LEU A 199 3.36 -6.63 -19.41
CA LEU A 199 3.86 -7.00 -18.07
C LEU A 199 3.13 -6.26 -16.93
N CYS A 200 2.24 -5.34 -17.24
CA CYS A 200 1.59 -4.48 -16.23
C CYS A 200 0.55 -5.21 -15.39
N ASN A 201 0.06 -6.38 -15.86
CA ASN A 201 -1.06 -7.13 -15.28
C ASN A 201 -0.69 -8.56 -14.84
N ILE A 202 0.57 -8.82 -14.51
CA ILE A 202 1.01 -10.14 -14.04
C ILE A 202 0.62 -10.32 -12.56
N PHE A 203 -0.37 -11.19 -12.30
CA PHE A 203 -0.93 -11.43 -10.96
C PHE A 203 -0.47 -12.74 -10.31
N THR A 204 0.53 -13.42 -10.86
CA THR A 204 1.05 -14.68 -10.33
C THR A 204 2.57 -14.79 -10.47
N SER A 205 3.22 -15.43 -9.51
CA SER A 205 4.66 -15.74 -9.58
C SER A 205 5.03 -16.53 -10.84
N GLU A 206 4.14 -17.43 -11.28
CA GLU A 206 4.31 -18.19 -12.51
C GLU A 206 4.28 -17.29 -13.76
N GLY A 207 3.40 -16.29 -13.78
CA GLY A 207 3.34 -15.30 -14.87
C GLY A 207 4.67 -14.56 -15.07
N PHE A 208 5.38 -14.22 -13.98
CA PHE A 208 6.72 -13.63 -14.05
C PHE A 208 7.73 -14.59 -14.68
N LYS A 209 7.70 -15.89 -14.31
CA LYS A 209 8.58 -16.92 -14.89
C LYS A 209 8.32 -17.10 -16.39
N ILE A 210 7.05 -17.25 -16.79
CA ILE A 210 6.64 -17.41 -18.19
C ILE A 210 7.13 -16.25 -19.06
N LYS A 211 7.05 -15.02 -18.54
CA LYS A 211 7.51 -13.81 -19.25
C LYS A 211 9.02 -13.58 -19.13
N ASN A 212 9.76 -14.49 -18.49
CA ASN A 212 11.22 -14.40 -18.24
C ASN A 212 11.63 -13.06 -17.59
N VAL A 213 10.89 -12.66 -16.58
CA VAL A 213 11.14 -11.45 -15.78
C VAL A 213 11.02 -11.75 -14.29
N THR A 214 11.58 -10.85 -13.46
CA THR A 214 11.38 -10.88 -12.01
C THR A 214 11.08 -9.48 -11.50
N ASN A 215 10.42 -9.40 -10.36
CA ASN A 215 10.25 -8.12 -9.68
C ASN A 215 11.38 -7.87 -8.66
N ILE A 216 11.66 -6.61 -8.40
CA ILE A 216 12.69 -6.15 -7.46
C ILE A 216 12.01 -5.21 -6.47
N ASN A 217 12.22 -5.47 -5.18
CA ASN A 217 11.75 -4.59 -4.11
C ASN A 217 12.36 -3.20 -4.22
N ASN A 218 11.63 -2.22 -3.72
CA ASN A 218 12.17 -0.89 -3.47
C ASN A 218 13.21 -0.99 -2.34
N THR A 219 14.24 -0.18 -2.42
CA THR A 219 15.27 -0.10 -1.37
C THR A 219 14.73 0.62 -0.13
N GLU A 220 15.38 0.42 1.03
CA GLU A 220 15.05 1.13 2.27
C GLU A 220 15.04 2.65 2.06
N ASP A 221 16.01 3.19 1.32
CA ASP A 221 16.11 4.63 1.03
C ASP A 221 14.95 5.12 0.15
N GLU A 222 14.58 4.37 -0.90
CA GLU A 222 13.42 4.70 -1.75
C GLU A 222 12.12 4.71 -0.95
N ILE A 223 11.95 3.73 -0.06
CA ILE A 223 10.78 3.64 0.82
C ILE A 223 10.77 4.80 1.82
N LYS A 224 11.92 5.20 2.36
CA LYS A 224 12.06 6.35 3.25
C LYS A 224 11.76 7.67 2.53
N GLU A 225 12.26 7.88 1.32
CA GLU A 225 11.93 9.06 0.50
C GLU A 225 10.42 9.13 0.24
N PHE A 226 9.81 8.00 -0.08
CA PHE A 226 8.37 7.93 -0.26
C PHE A 226 7.58 8.17 1.04
N ALA A 227 8.09 7.75 2.19
CA ALA A 227 7.49 8.05 3.49
C ALA A 227 7.50 9.57 3.78
N ILE A 228 8.54 10.28 3.34
CA ILE A 228 8.61 11.76 3.41
C ILE A 228 7.52 12.38 2.54
N GLU A 229 7.37 11.92 1.31
CA GLU A 229 6.32 12.36 0.38
C GLU A 229 4.93 12.09 0.96
N ALA A 230 4.67 10.87 1.43
CA ALA A 230 3.40 10.46 2.01
C ALA A 230 3.00 11.32 3.21
N LEU A 231 3.94 11.60 4.11
CA LEU A 231 3.67 12.44 5.27
C LEU A 231 3.42 13.90 4.89
N ASN A 232 4.12 14.43 3.89
CA ASN A 232 3.88 15.77 3.36
C ASN A 232 2.47 15.89 2.74
N ILE A 233 2.03 14.89 1.99
CA ILE A 233 0.66 14.84 1.43
C ILE A 233 -0.37 14.80 2.58
N LEU A 234 -0.12 13.99 3.61
CA LEU A 234 -1.01 13.87 4.76
C LEU A 234 -1.17 15.20 5.53
N ILE A 235 -0.05 15.89 5.82
CA ILE A 235 -0.06 17.10 6.67
C ILE A 235 -0.59 18.31 5.90
N ASN A 236 -0.14 18.49 4.65
CA ASN A 236 -0.43 19.70 3.90
C ASN A 236 -1.72 19.59 3.09
N ASN A 237 -2.32 18.41 3.01
CA ASN A 237 -3.44 18.10 2.13
C ASN A 237 -3.15 18.51 0.65
N VAL A 238 -1.89 18.55 0.28
CA VAL A 238 -1.40 19.07 -0.99
C VAL A 238 -1.12 17.89 -1.91
N GLU A 239 -1.91 17.79 -2.94
CA GLU A 239 -1.48 17.20 -4.20
C GLU A 239 -0.19 17.92 -4.61
N SER A 240 0.80 17.17 -5.12
CA SER A 240 2.12 17.75 -5.39
C SER A 240 2.00 19.11 -6.06
N LYS A 241 2.72 20.12 -5.54
CA LYS A 241 2.60 21.53 -5.94
C LYS A 241 2.95 21.80 -7.40
N ASP A 242 3.58 20.86 -8.08
CA ASP A 242 3.97 21.02 -9.48
C ASP A 242 2.86 20.49 -10.40
N LYS A 243 1.94 21.37 -10.75
CA LYS A 243 0.84 21.07 -11.69
C LYS A 243 1.33 20.64 -13.07
N SER A 244 2.49 21.12 -13.52
CA SER A 244 3.03 20.79 -14.84
C SER A 244 3.60 19.38 -14.88
N LEU A 245 4.37 19.00 -13.87
CA LEU A 245 4.90 17.66 -13.71
C LEU A 245 3.77 16.64 -13.48
N ASN A 246 2.76 17.01 -12.71
CA ASN A 246 1.57 16.19 -12.51
C ASN A 246 0.76 15.99 -13.79
N HIS A 247 0.64 17.00 -14.62
CA HIS A 247 -0.04 16.88 -15.90
C HIS A 247 0.72 15.94 -16.84
N GLN A 248 2.03 16.10 -16.99
CA GLN A 248 2.88 15.20 -17.79
C GLN A 248 2.84 13.76 -17.28
N LYS A 249 2.84 13.54 -15.95
CA LYS A 249 2.71 12.24 -15.32
C LYS A 249 1.34 11.61 -15.59
N LYS A 250 0.26 12.39 -15.52
CA LYS A 250 -1.11 11.94 -15.87
C LYS A 250 -1.20 11.51 -17.33
N GLU A 251 -0.68 12.31 -18.24
CA GLU A 251 -0.73 12.00 -19.68
C GLU A 251 0.10 10.77 -20.01
N LEU A 252 1.29 10.64 -19.44
CA LEU A 252 2.13 9.46 -19.63
C LEU A 252 1.45 8.19 -19.09
N PHE A 253 0.89 8.24 -17.89
CA PHE A 253 0.17 7.13 -17.29
C PHE A 253 -1.09 6.77 -18.09
N LYS A 254 -1.87 7.76 -18.52
CA LYS A 254 -3.05 7.57 -19.37
C LYS A 254 -2.70 6.98 -20.73
N SER A 255 -1.64 7.49 -21.36
CA SER A 255 -1.27 7.06 -22.72
C SER A 255 -0.67 5.65 -22.76
N GLU A 256 0.05 5.25 -21.74
CA GLU A 256 0.88 4.05 -21.77
C GLU A 256 0.34 2.86 -20.97
N ILE A 257 -0.24 3.08 -19.80
CA ILE A 257 -0.70 1.99 -18.92
C ILE A 257 -2.19 1.69 -19.09
N VAL A 258 -2.97 2.67 -19.53
CA VAL A 258 -4.43 2.65 -19.41
C VAL A 258 -5.16 2.24 -20.69
N ARG A 259 -4.44 1.83 -21.75
CA ARG A 259 -5.10 1.53 -23.04
C ARG A 259 -6.23 0.50 -22.98
N ASP A 260 -6.16 -0.49 -22.07
CA ASP A 260 -7.15 -1.58 -22.00
C ASP A 260 -7.67 -1.97 -20.61
N SER A 261 -7.23 -1.29 -19.54
CA SER A 261 -7.62 -1.68 -18.18
C SER A 261 -8.97 -1.09 -17.74
N ALA A 262 -9.59 -1.73 -16.72
CA ALA A 262 -10.77 -1.20 -16.02
C ALA A 262 -10.51 0.17 -15.36
N ILE A 263 -9.27 0.61 -15.36
CA ILE A 263 -8.74 1.86 -14.82
C ILE A 263 -9.07 3.06 -15.72
N ARG A 264 -9.28 2.86 -17.02
CA ARG A 264 -9.59 3.93 -18.02
C ARG A 264 -10.72 4.90 -17.65
N ASN A 265 -11.63 4.47 -16.81
CA ASN A 265 -12.85 5.22 -16.50
C ASN A 265 -12.81 5.89 -15.12
N LEU A 266 -11.67 5.87 -14.45
CA LEU A 266 -11.49 6.55 -13.18
C LEU A 266 -10.65 7.81 -13.44
N GLU A 267 -11.14 8.96 -13.01
CA GLU A 267 -10.39 10.22 -13.01
C GLU A 267 -9.29 10.12 -11.96
N TYR A 268 -8.09 9.68 -12.39
CA TYR A 268 -6.96 9.49 -11.51
C TYR A 268 -6.13 10.76 -11.36
N GLU A 269 -6.01 11.17 -10.13
CA GLU A 269 -5.02 12.15 -9.72
C GLU A 269 -3.80 11.41 -9.14
N ASN A 270 -2.73 11.33 -9.92
CA ASN A 270 -1.37 10.99 -9.49
C ASN A 270 -1.15 9.65 -8.72
N PRO A 271 -1.15 8.48 -9.38
CA PRO A 271 -1.06 7.18 -8.70
C PRO A 271 0.36 6.70 -8.38
N ILE A 272 1.42 7.41 -8.79
CA ILE A 272 2.80 6.96 -8.64
C ILE A 272 3.60 7.97 -7.83
N GLY A 273 4.42 7.49 -6.87
CA GLY A 273 5.30 8.33 -6.07
C GLY A 273 6.31 9.11 -6.92
N SER A 274 6.50 10.37 -6.59
CA SER A 274 7.31 11.30 -7.39
C SER A 274 8.75 10.84 -7.56
N SER A 275 9.39 10.39 -6.50
CA SER A 275 10.77 9.89 -6.54
C SER A 275 10.94 8.64 -7.42
N PHE A 276 9.93 7.78 -7.49
CA PHE A 276 9.94 6.61 -8.37
C PHE A 276 9.86 7.01 -9.83
N LEU A 277 9.02 7.99 -10.16
CA LEU A 277 8.88 8.48 -11.53
C LEU A 277 10.17 9.11 -12.03
N GLU A 278 10.81 9.96 -11.24
CA GLU A 278 12.07 10.60 -11.61
C GLU A 278 13.16 9.58 -11.91
N LYS A 279 13.29 8.54 -11.09
CA LYS A 279 14.32 7.52 -11.27
C LYS A 279 14.03 6.50 -12.38
N THR A 280 12.77 6.34 -12.78
CA THR A 280 12.36 5.24 -13.67
C THR A 280 11.94 5.72 -15.07
N PHE A 281 11.49 6.98 -15.22
CA PHE A 281 10.96 7.50 -16.50
C PHE A 281 11.83 8.53 -17.18
N ILE A 282 12.75 9.17 -16.48
CA ILE A 282 13.53 10.32 -17.01
C ILE A 282 14.89 9.87 -17.57
N LYS A 283 15.07 8.57 -17.76
CA LYS A 283 16.29 8.08 -18.45
C LYS A 283 15.96 7.60 -19.84
#